data_4043d88bd86361d4e3304042300d2a24
#
_entry.id   4043d88bd86361d4e3304042300d2a24
#
_cell.length_a   1.000
_cell.length_b   1.000
_cell.length_c   1.000
_cell.angle_alpha   90.00
_cell.angle_beta   90.00
_cell.angle_gamma   90.00
#
_symmetry.space_group_name_H-M   'P 1'
#
loop_
_entity.id
_entity.type
_entity.pdbx_description
1 polymer ?
#
loop_
_entity_poly.entity_id
_entity_poly.type
_entity_poly.pdbx_seq_one_letter_code
_entity_poly.pdbx_strand_id
1 'polypeptide(L)'
;MKENKSDSTASHISDTVKAGAGLSELNTVRFISENSDKVIKDLLNFGVEFDRDENNNFTFTLEAAHSVRRVLHSGGDATGRKIEEALVKKISSNQNIDIYEETLAVELLVDETNECKGVIVFNNLTGEYEVIYSSAVILATGGIGQLYKYTTNPSGATGDGMALAFNAGAVMQDMEFVQFHPTALAIDGEENRFLISEAVRGEGAKLVDADGKEFMQKYHEKRELAPRDIVTRANYCEMQKNHSENVYLNATCINKEKLAKRFPTISKKCLEHGIDISKDFIPVAPAAHYMMGGIKTNIEGETSVRGLYAIGETASTGLHGGNRLASNSLLECVVCAYEVANYLKTLELQPPKQISGTIKDIIEKYSDEIYLEEIDVSEMRKNLQNIMWDGAGIYRSEETLKNAFEKIEQLKLDFHRTDKCLSKSEYEFKNMLTVAEMVITSAIKRKESRGAHFRTDFTQTNDMSFHSCLTRTSLEDSKAFLRNQNSEIVSYRQIR
;
A
#
# COMPACT_ATOMS: atom_id res chain seq x y z
N MET A 1 8.25 -21.97 -10.05
CA MET A 1 9.56 -22.67 -9.82
C MET A 1 9.55 -23.99 -10.55
N LYS A 2 10.71 -24.41 -11.11
CA LYS A 2 10.84 -25.69 -11.84
C LYS A 2 10.50 -26.93 -11.01
N GLU A 3 10.48 -26.80 -9.69
CA GLU A 3 10.15 -27.88 -8.76
C GLU A 3 8.64 -28.17 -8.63
N ASN A 4 7.77 -27.22 -8.98
CA ASN A 4 6.33 -27.43 -9.04
C ASN A 4 5.92 -27.83 -10.48
N LYS A 5 5.81 -29.13 -10.74
CA LYS A 5 5.49 -29.70 -12.07
C LYS A 5 4.10 -29.31 -12.59
N SER A 6 3.21 -28.80 -11.73
CA SER A 6 1.86 -28.38 -12.10
C SER A 6 1.74 -26.90 -12.41
N ASP A 7 2.81 -26.10 -12.24
CA ASP A 7 2.84 -24.65 -12.45
C ASP A 7 3.77 -24.23 -13.60
N SER A 8 3.52 -23.04 -14.11
CA SER A 8 4.37 -22.41 -15.13
C SER A 8 4.34 -20.89 -14.99
N THR A 9 5.39 -20.23 -15.46
CA THR A 9 5.45 -18.77 -15.57
C THR A 9 4.25 -18.21 -16.35
N ALA A 10 3.82 -18.90 -17.43
CA ALA A 10 2.66 -18.50 -18.21
C ALA A 10 1.34 -18.55 -17.38
N SER A 11 1.19 -19.55 -16.50
CA SER A 11 0.05 -19.62 -15.58
C SER A 11 0.07 -18.48 -14.56
N HIS A 12 1.24 -18.13 -14.01
CA HIS A 12 1.37 -17.00 -13.09
C HIS A 12 1.07 -15.66 -13.77
N ILE A 13 1.58 -15.45 -15.00
CA ILE A 13 1.25 -14.27 -15.81
C ILE A 13 -0.26 -14.16 -16.03
N SER A 14 -0.91 -15.27 -16.43
CA SER A 14 -2.36 -15.29 -16.66
C SER A 14 -3.16 -14.93 -15.40
N ASP A 15 -2.81 -15.50 -14.24
CA ASP A 15 -3.49 -15.22 -12.98
C ASP A 15 -3.29 -13.74 -12.56
N THR A 16 -2.08 -13.19 -12.75
CA THR A 16 -1.76 -11.78 -12.43
C THR A 16 -2.57 -10.82 -13.30
N VAL A 17 -2.57 -11.01 -14.62
CA VAL A 17 -3.33 -10.17 -15.56
C VAL A 17 -4.83 -10.24 -15.27
N LYS A 18 -5.36 -11.43 -14.97
CA LYS A 18 -6.75 -11.62 -14.61
C LYS A 18 -7.12 -10.89 -13.32
N ALA A 19 -6.27 -10.97 -12.30
CA ALA A 19 -6.47 -10.28 -11.03
C ALA A 19 -6.44 -8.75 -11.21
N GLY A 20 -5.58 -8.23 -12.07
CA GLY A 20 -5.37 -6.81 -12.32
C GLY A 20 -6.51 -6.10 -13.08
N ALA A 21 -7.62 -6.82 -13.35
CA ALA A 21 -8.85 -6.24 -13.90
C ALA A 21 -8.65 -5.43 -15.20
N GLY A 22 -7.75 -5.89 -16.09
CA GLY A 22 -7.49 -5.29 -17.39
C GLY A 22 -6.59 -4.05 -17.38
N LEU A 23 -5.92 -3.74 -16.25
CA LEU A 23 -4.99 -2.62 -16.12
C LEU A 23 -3.54 -3.06 -15.88
N SER A 24 -3.25 -4.37 -15.79
CA SER A 24 -1.87 -4.80 -15.62
C SER A 24 -1.05 -4.58 -16.88
N GLU A 25 0.13 -3.98 -16.73
CA GLU A 25 1.11 -3.82 -17.81
C GLU A 25 1.79 -5.16 -18.11
N LEU A 26 1.48 -5.74 -19.27
CA LEU A 26 1.89 -7.11 -19.61
C LEU A 26 3.42 -7.29 -19.62
N ASN A 27 4.18 -6.28 -20.01
CA ASN A 27 5.65 -6.34 -20.01
C ASN A 27 6.19 -6.43 -18.58
N THR A 28 5.65 -5.65 -17.66
CA THR A 28 6.00 -5.71 -16.23
C THR A 28 5.61 -7.05 -15.61
N VAL A 29 4.40 -7.53 -15.90
CA VAL A 29 3.93 -8.85 -15.42
C VAL A 29 4.86 -9.97 -15.88
N ARG A 30 5.27 -9.99 -17.17
CA ARG A 30 6.21 -10.96 -17.72
C ARG A 30 7.56 -10.86 -17.03
N PHE A 31 8.12 -9.67 -16.97
CA PHE A 31 9.44 -9.42 -16.39
C PHE A 31 9.51 -9.93 -14.94
N ILE A 32 8.54 -9.56 -14.09
CA ILE A 32 8.52 -9.98 -12.69
C ILE A 32 8.31 -11.49 -12.56
N SER A 33 7.39 -12.07 -13.34
CA SER A 33 7.14 -13.51 -13.29
C SER A 33 8.32 -14.35 -13.77
N GLU A 34 9.04 -13.92 -14.81
CA GLU A 34 10.19 -14.61 -15.35
C GLU A 34 11.42 -14.55 -14.43
N ASN A 35 11.56 -13.48 -13.64
CA ASN A 35 12.66 -13.31 -12.69
C ASN A 35 12.38 -13.93 -11.31
N SER A 36 11.20 -14.48 -11.08
CA SER A 36 10.79 -15.04 -9.76
C SER A 36 11.73 -16.14 -9.24
N ASP A 37 12.18 -17.06 -10.09
CA ASP A 37 13.09 -18.15 -9.71
C ASP A 37 14.46 -17.62 -9.25
N LYS A 38 14.96 -16.58 -9.90
CA LYS A 38 16.24 -15.95 -9.57
C LYS A 38 16.18 -15.33 -8.18
N VAL A 39 15.19 -14.49 -7.93
CA VAL A 39 15.09 -13.76 -6.64
C VAL A 39 14.83 -14.67 -5.46
N ILE A 40 14.08 -15.77 -5.64
CA ILE A 40 13.92 -16.79 -4.58
C ILE A 40 15.27 -17.45 -4.24
N LYS A 41 16.11 -17.76 -5.24
CA LYS A 41 17.45 -18.30 -5.00
C LYS A 41 18.33 -17.30 -4.26
N ASP A 42 18.22 -16.02 -4.61
CA ASP A 42 19.00 -14.96 -3.97
C ASP A 42 18.56 -14.76 -2.51
N LEU A 43 17.24 -14.82 -2.22
CA LEU A 43 16.74 -14.80 -0.85
C LEU A 43 17.25 -15.99 -0.02
N LEU A 44 17.32 -17.20 -0.61
CA LEU A 44 17.94 -18.36 0.03
C LEU A 44 19.44 -18.10 0.33
N ASN A 45 20.17 -17.49 -0.60
CA ASN A 45 21.58 -17.12 -0.41
C ASN A 45 21.77 -16.03 0.67
N PHE A 46 20.76 -15.18 0.90
CA PHE A 46 20.74 -14.21 1.99
C PHE A 46 20.34 -14.81 3.33
N GLY A 47 19.98 -16.11 3.36
CA GLY A 47 19.65 -16.85 4.58
C GLY A 47 18.16 -16.90 4.90
N VAL A 48 17.29 -16.58 3.95
CA VAL A 48 15.85 -16.81 4.12
C VAL A 48 15.56 -18.30 4.02
N GLU A 49 14.89 -18.86 5.02
CA GLU A 49 14.49 -20.26 5.05
C GLU A 49 13.00 -20.39 4.70
N PHE A 50 12.69 -20.98 3.56
CA PHE A 50 11.32 -21.30 3.18
C PHE A 50 10.88 -22.67 3.71
N ASP A 51 9.59 -22.80 4.02
CA ASP A 51 9.01 -24.01 4.59
C ASP A 51 9.17 -25.23 3.65
N ARG A 52 9.55 -26.38 4.22
CA ARG A 52 9.81 -27.64 3.52
C ARG A 52 9.00 -28.79 4.11
N ASP A 53 8.75 -29.79 3.27
CA ASP A 53 8.15 -31.06 3.70
C ASP A 53 9.19 -32.01 4.34
N GLU A 54 8.73 -33.18 4.77
CA GLU A 54 9.59 -34.21 5.39
C GLU A 54 10.70 -34.74 4.46
N ASN A 55 10.51 -34.58 3.15
CA ASN A 55 11.47 -34.97 2.13
C ASN A 55 12.39 -33.81 1.69
N ASN A 56 12.36 -32.68 2.44
CA ASN A 56 13.12 -31.47 2.18
C ASN A 56 12.73 -30.73 0.88
N ASN A 57 11.55 -30.99 0.29
CA ASN A 57 11.02 -30.22 -0.85
C ASN A 57 10.29 -28.98 -0.35
N PHE A 58 10.29 -27.91 -1.13
CA PHE A 58 9.49 -26.72 -0.82
C PHE A 58 8.00 -27.03 -0.76
N THR A 59 7.33 -26.50 0.25
CA THR A 59 5.86 -26.57 0.36
C THR A 59 5.23 -25.37 -0.32
N PHE A 60 4.27 -25.63 -1.22
CA PHE A 60 3.54 -24.59 -1.94
C PHE A 60 2.09 -24.52 -1.46
N THR A 61 1.58 -23.31 -1.29
CA THR A 61 0.19 -23.07 -0.89
C THR A 61 -0.62 -22.43 -1.99
N LEU A 62 -1.94 -22.57 -1.87
CA LEU A 62 -2.92 -21.90 -2.72
C LEU A 62 -3.44 -20.67 -1.98
N GLU A 63 -3.39 -19.52 -2.64
CA GLU A 63 -4.07 -18.31 -2.21
C GLU A 63 -5.15 -17.93 -3.21
N ALA A 64 -6.10 -17.05 -2.84
CA ALA A 64 -7.21 -16.70 -3.70
C ALA A 64 -6.72 -16.07 -5.01
N ALA A 65 -7.49 -16.29 -6.06
CA ALA A 65 -7.23 -15.93 -7.44
C ALA A 65 -6.04 -16.64 -8.12
N HIS A 66 -5.22 -17.40 -7.40
CA HIS A 66 -4.26 -18.32 -8.02
C HIS A 66 -4.95 -19.57 -8.57
N SER A 67 -4.54 -20.01 -9.75
CA SER A 67 -5.06 -21.23 -10.39
C SER A 67 -4.42 -22.52 -9.84
N VAL A 68 -3.20 -22.41 -9.29
CA VAL A 68 -2.44 -23.54 -8.73
C VAL A 68 -1.69 -23.14 -7.46
N ARG A 69 -1.27 -24.14 -6.67
CA ARG A 69 -0.41 -23.92 -5.49
C ARG A 69 0.98 -23.48 -5.96
N ARG A 70 1.39 -22.25 -5.70
CA ARG A 70 2.72 -21.70 -6.07
C ARG A 70 3.36 -20.81 -5.02
N VAL A 71 2.62 -20.44 -4.00
CA VAL A 71 3.10 -19.48 -3.01
C VAL A 71 3.98 -20.17 -1.98
N LEU A 72 5.20 -19.65 -1.81
CA LEU A 72 6.14 -20.04 -0.78
C LEU A 72 5.89 -19.28 0.51
N HIS A 73 6.09 -19.97 1.63
CA HIS A 73 6.00 -19.38 2.96
C HIS A 73 7.26 -19.64 3.77
N SER A 74 7.47 -18.87 4.80
CA SER A 74 8.56 -18.99 5.76
C SER A 74 8.00 -18.86 7.17
N GLY A 75 8.25 -19.87 8.01
CA GLY A 75 7.72 -19.92 9.37
C GLY A 75 6.19 -19.95 9.43
N GLY A 76 5.55 -20.66 8.48
CA GLY A 76 4.10 -20.76 8.36
C GLY A 76 3.45 -19.49 7.82
N ASP A 77 3.13 -18.54 8.68
CA ASP A 77 2.44 -17.27 8.36
C ASP A 77 3.29 -16.02 8.64
N ALA A 78 4.64 -16.17 8.70
CA ALA A 78 5.58 -15.11 9.08
C ALA A 78 6.56 -14.73 7.95
N THR A 79 6.22 -14.97 6.68
CA THR A 79 7.13 -14.84 5.53
C THR A 79 7.81 -13.46 5.45
N GLY A 80 7.04 -12.36 5.55
CA GLY A 80 7.58 -11.00 5.50
C GLY A 80 8.64 -10.76 6.58
N ARG A 81 8.31 -11.09 7.84
CA ARG A 81 9.22 -10.96 8.98
C ARG A 81 10.52 -11.76 8.78
N LYS A 82 10.42 -12.99 8.26
CA LYS A 82 11.60 -13.84 8.05
C LYS A 82 12.51 -13.33 6.94
N ILE A 83 11.95 -12.75 5.89
CA ILE A 83 12.72 -12.07 4.85
C ILE A 83 13.42 -10.84 5.44
N GLU A 84 12.70 -10.00 6.18
CA GLU A 84 13.24 -8.80 6.82
C GLU A 84 14.39 -9.15 7.80
N GLU A 85 14.18 -10.10 8.72
CA GLU A 85 15.21 -10.55 9.68
C GLU A 85 16.50 -10.97 8.97
N ALA A 86 16.40 -11.72 7.86
CA ALA A 86 17.55 -12.17 7.09
C ALA A 86 18.28 -11.00 6.39
N LEU A 87 17.54 -10.08 5.78
CA LEU A 87 18.09 -8.93 5.08
C LEU A 87 18.73 -7.93 6.05
N VAL A 88 18.06 -7.60 7.16
CA VAL A 88 18.61 -6.72 8.21
C VAL A 88 19.93 -7.26 8.73
N LYS A 89 20.00 -8.57 9.04
CA LYS A 89 21.26 -9.21 9.47
C LYS A 89 22.37 -9.04 8.43
N LYS A 90 22.03 -9.09 7.15
CA LYS A 90 22.99 -8.98 6.05
C LYS A 90 23.50 -7.55 5.89
N ILE A 91 22.62 -6.54 5.93
CA ILE A 91 23.01 -5.14 5.77
C ILE A 91 23.77 -4.62 6.99
N SER A 92 23.39 -4.98 8.23
CA SER A 92 24.05 -4.54 9.46
C SER A 92 25.50 -4.97 9.56
N SER A 93 25.92 -5.98 8.79
CA SER A 93 27.33 -6.43 8.73
C SER A 93 28.12 -5.80 7.58
N ASN A 94 27.51 -4.95 6.75
CA ASN A 94 28.15 -4.37 5.57
C ASN A 94 28.65 -2.95 5.84
N GLN A 95 29.99 -2.77 5.86
CA GLN A 95 30.64 -1.48 6.16
C GLN A 95 30.44 -0.40 5.05
N ASN A 96 29.89 -0.76 3.91
CA ASN A 96 29.58 0.18 2.82
C ASN A 96 28.15 0.72 2.88
N ILE A 97 27.40 0.40 3.93
CA ILE A 97 26.02 0.83 4.14
C ILE A 97 25.92 1.57 5.46
N ASP A 98 25.58 2.85 5.39
CA ASP A 98 25.25 3.66 6.55
C ASP A 98 23.73 3.62 6.77
N ILE A 99 23.31 3.37 8.01
CA ILE A 99 21.89 3.28 8.41
C ILE A 99 21.58 4.47 9.32
N TYR A 100 20.63 5.29 8.92
CA TYR A 100 20.16 6.45 9.67
C TYR A 100 18.79 6.10 10.28
N GLU A 101 18.80 5.59 11.51
CA GLU A 101 17.59 5.35 12.30
C GLU A 101 17.04 6.66 12.85
N GLU A 102 15.74 6.69 13.21
CA GLU A 102 15.04 7.89 13.71
C GLU A 102 15.24 9.15 12.83
N THR A 103 15.38 8.93 11.53
CA THR A 103 15.66 9.98 10.54
C THR A 103 14.60 9.98 9.48
N LEU A 104 13.87 11.10 9.36
CA LEU A 104 12.77 11.29 8.41
C LEU A 104 13.25 12.07 7.18
N ALA A 105 12.99 11.56 5.98
CA ALA A 105 13.13 12.37 4.75
C ALA A 105 11.99 13.39 4.68
N VAL A 106 12.32 14.67 4.57
CA VAL A 106 11.34 15.77 4.60
C VAL A 106 11.18 16.48 3.26
N GLU A 107 12.22 16.52 2.42
CA GLU A 107 12.17 17.12 1.08
C GLU A 107 13.20 16.45 0.15
N LEU A 108 12.84 16.27 -1.12
CA LEU A 108 13.78 15.86 -2.17
C LEU A 108 14.42 17.09 -2.81
N LEU A 109 15.72 17.08 -2.95
CA LEU A 109 16.48 18.16 -3.59
C LEU A 109 16.47 17.99 -5.10
N VAL A 110 15.65 18.78 -5.79
CA VAL A 110 15.56 18.79 -7.26
C VAL A 110 16.10 20.11 -7.79
N ASP A 111 17.02 20.03 -8.75
CA ASP A 111 17.62 21.21 -9.38
C ASP A 111 16.74 21.78 -10.51
N GLU A 112 17.17 22.92 -11.08
CA GLU A 112 16.47 23.61 -12.16
C GLU A 112 16.35 22.77 -13.45
N THR A 113 17.14 21.71 -13.57
CA THR A 113 17.10 20.77 -14.71
C THR A 113 16.17 19.58 -14.50
N ASN A 114 15.36 19.61 -13.44
CA ASN A 114 14.48 18.53 -13.00
C ASN A 114 15.23 17.23 -12.68
N GLU A 115 16.38 17.35 -11.97
CA GLU A 115 17.18 16.23 -11.54
C GLU A 115 17.31 16.21 -10.02
N CYS A 116 16.98 15.05 -9.41
CA CYS A 116 17.14 14.83 -7.98
C CYS A 116 18.62 14.69 -7.62
N LYS A 117 19.10 15.50 -6.68
CA LYS A 117 20.49 15.58 -6.23
C LYS A 117 20.70 15.08 -4.80
N GLY A 118 19.62 14.71 -4.12
CA GLY A 118 19.70 14.28 -2.74
C GLY A 118 18.40 14.47 -1.99
N VAL A 119 18.51 14.48 -0.68
CA VAL A 119 17.38 14.57 0.23
C VAL A 119 17.73 15.44 1.43
N ILE A 120 16.75 16.17 1.96
CA ILE A 120 16.82 16.81 3.27
C ILE A 120 16.18 15.82 4.26
N VAL A 121 16.89 15.57 5.34
CA VAL A 121 16.45 14.70 6.41
C VAL A 121 16.33 15.44 7.74
N PHE A 122 15.41 15.01 8.56
CA PHE A 122 15.18 15.49 9.92
C PHE A 122 15.47 14.36 10.91
N ASN A 123 16.38 14.59 11.82
CA ASN A 123 16.69 13.63 12.89
C ASN A 123 15.71 13.87 14.05
N ASN A 124 14.85 12.89 14.31
CA ASN A 124 13.80 12.98 15.31
C ASN A 124 14.33 13.01 16.77
N LEU A 125 15.56 12.57 17.00
CA LEU A 125 16.18 12.59 18.34
C LEU A 125 16.86 13.92 18.67
N THR A 126 17.54 14.52 17.68
CA THR A 126 18.30 15.78 17.88
C THR A 126 17.51 17.01 17.48
N GLY A 127 16.47 16.86 16.65
CA GLY A 127 15.74 17.98 16.05
C GLY A 127 16.50 18.70 14.93
N GLU A 128 17.61 18.12 14.45
CA GLU A 128 18.47 18.74 13.46
C GLU A 128 18.12 18.30 12.04
N TYR A 129 18.34 19.21 11.08
CA TYR A 129 18.22 18.94 9.67
C TYR A 129 19.57 18.71 9.03
N GLU A 130 19.65 17.73 8.14
CA GLU A 130 20.85 17.42 7.37
C GLU A 130 20.51 17.34 5.88
N VAL A 131 21.47 17.73 5.03
CA VAL A 131 21.38 17.59 3.57
C VAL A 131 22.26 16.44 3.13
N ILE A 132 21.66 15.38 2.60
CA ILE A 132 22.37 14.23 2.04
C ILE A 132 22.35 14.34 0.52
N TYR A 133 23.49 14.66 -0.09
CA TYR A 133 23.65 14.66 -1.53
C TYR A 133 23.89 13.25 -2.05
N SER A 134 23.24 12.90 -3.16
CA SER A 134 23.35 11.58 -3.78
C SER A 134 23.29 11.67 -5.30
N SER A 135 23.98 10.74 -5.99
CA SER A 135 23.90 10.57 -7.44
C SER A 135 22.61 9.89 -7.89
N ALA A 136 21.93 9.18 -6.98
CA ALA A 136 20.65 8.55 -7.19
C ALA A 136 19.90 8.44 -5.84
N VAL A 137 18.62 8.73 -5.85
CA VAL A 137 17.73 8.54 -4.69
C VAL A 137 16.69 7.48 -5.03
N ILE A 138 16.57 6.44 -4.20
CA ILE A 138 15.62 5.36 -4.39
C ILE A 138 14.57 5.41 -3.27
N LEU A 139 13.31 5.63 -3.62
CA LEU A 139 12.20 5.57 -2.68
C LEU A 139 11.70 4.13 -2.55
N ALA A 140 11.77 3.58 -1.34
CA ALA A 140 11.26 2.25 -0.97
C ALA A 140 10.41 2.34 0.31
N THR A 141 9.54 3.36 0.36
CA THR A 141 8.88 3.87 1.58
C THR A 141 7.56 3.18 1.92
N GLY A 142 7.18 2.13 1.16
CA GLY A 142 5.94 1.41 1.41
C GLY A 142 4.67 2.16 0.99
N GLY A 143 3.53 1.77 1.56
CA GLY A 143 2.21 2.20 1.15
C GLY A 143 1.58 3.30 2.01
N ILE A 144 0.23 3.34 1.96
CA ILE A 144 -0.60 4.44 2.50
C ILE A 144 -1.67 3.94 3.49
N GLY A 145 -1.53 2.75 4.06
CA GLY A 145 -2.63 2.13 4.82
C GLY A 145 -3.09 2.96 6.02
N GLN A 146 -2.20 3.74 6.62
CA GLN A 146 -2.50 4.66 7.73
C GLN A 146 -3.40 5.84 7.34
N LEU A 147 -3.72 5.99 6.05
CA LEU A 147 -4.70 6.97 5.58
C LEU A 147 -6.15 6.56 5.92
N TYR A 148 -6.38 5.32 6.29
CA TYR A 148 -7.70 4.76 6.56
C TYR A 148 -7.86 4.34 8.03
N LYS A 149 -9.09 4.47 8.55
CA LYS A 149 -9.44 4.11 9.93
C LYS A 149 -9.00 2.70 10.32
N TYR A 150 -9.27 1.73 9.45
CA TYR A 150 -8.89 0.34 9.68
C TYR A 150 -7.85 -0.10 8.66
N THR A 151 -6.69 -0.53 9.15
CA THR A 151 -5.58 -0.95 8.30
C THR A 151 -4.85 -2.15 8.88
N THR A 152 -4.21 -2.94 8.01
CA THR A 152 -3.29 -4.02 8.40
C THR A 152 -1.83 -3.58 8.29
N ASN A 153 -1.58 -2.31 7.91
CA ASN A 153 -0.23 -1.81 7.70
C ASN A 153 0.39 -1.24 8.99
N PRO A 154 1.72 -1.24 9.11
CA PRO A 154 2.42 -0.64 10.24
C PRO A 154 2.17 0.87 10.32
N SER A 155 2.47 1.47 11.48
CA SER A 155 2.24 2.89 11.75
C SER A 155 2.96 3.85 10.80
N GLY A 156 4.08 3.42 10.21
CA GLY A 156 4.84 4.21 9.22
C GLY A 156 4.31 4.15 7.78
N ALA A 157 3.19 3.45 7.51
CA ALA A 157 2.61 3.41 6.16
C ALA A 157 1.73 4.66 5.90
N THR A 158 2.34 5.83 5.93
CA THR A 158 1.73 7.18 5.87
C THR A 158 1.79 7.81 4.47
N GLY A 159 2.51 7.17 3.52
CA GLY A 159 2.61 7.64 2.14
C GLY A 159 3.68 8.73 1.92
N ASP A 160 4.63 8.89 2.85
CA ASP A 160 5.61 9.97 2.81
C ASP A 160 6.39 10.02 1.50
N GLY A 161 6.91 8.89 1.00
CA GLY A 161 7.65 8.89 -0.26
C GLY A 161 6.80 9.28 -1.47
N MET A 162 5.51 8.93 -1.47
CA MET A 162 4.59 9.37 -2.54
C MET A 162 4.38 10.89 -2.49
N ALA A 163 4.18 11.45 -1.30
CA ALA A 163 4.05 12.89 -1.11
C ALA A 163 5.33 13.65 -1.50
N LEU A 164 6.50 13.15 -1.07
CA LEU A 164 7.80 13.71 -1.43
C LEU A 164 8.04 13.70 -2.94
N ALA A 165 7.82 12.57 -3.61
CA ALA A 165 7.97 12.45 -5.05
C ALA A 165 7.02 13.37 -5.81
N PHE A 166 5.75 13.44 -5.40
CA PHE A 166 4.76 14.35 -5.99
C PHE A 166 5.16 15.81 -5.84
N ASN A 167 5.62 16.23 -4.66
CA ASN A 167 6.11 17.57 -4.39
C ASN A 167 7.38 17.88 -5.20
N ALA A 168 8.21 16.89 -5.48
CA ALA A 168 9.37 16.99 -6.36
C ALA A 168 9.01 17.02 -7.86
N GLY A 169 7.74 16.87 -8.24
CA GLY A 169 7.26 16.92 -9.62
C GLY A 169 7.13 15.57 -10.30
N ALA A 170 7.26 14.47 -9.57
CA ALA A 170 7.04 13.14 -10.13
C ALA A 170 5.56 12.93 -10.52
N VAL A 171 5.35 12.15 -11.59
CA VAL A 171 4.02 11.72 -12.02
C VAL A 171 3.55 10.60 -11.11
N MET A 172 2.33 10.74 -10.57
CA MET A 172 1.65 9.68 -9.83
C MET A 172 0.70 8.93 -10.76
N GLN A 173 0.51 7.64 -10.54
CA GLN A 173 -0.34 6.77 -11.36
C GLN A 173 -1.28 5.96 -10.50
N ASP A 174 -2.56 5.85 -10.92
CA ASP A 174 -3.56 4.92 -10.38
C ASP A 174 -3.84 5.08 -8.86
N MET A 175 -3.78 6.32 -8.36
CA MET A 175 -3.91 6.63 -6.93
C MET A 175 -5.27 6.22 -6.32
N GLU A 176 -6.30 5.98 -7.12
CA GLU A 176 -7.60 5.49 -6.67
C GLU A 176 -7.66 4.01 -6.30
N PHE A 177 -6.64 3.21 -6.67
CA PHE A 177 -6.65 1.78 -6.44
C PHE A 177 -5.96 1.40 -5.13
N VAL A 178 -6.76 1.34 -4.07
CA VAL A 178 -6.36 0.86 -2.74
C VAL A 178 -7.06 -0.48 -2.49
N GLN A 179 -6.28 -1.54 -2.24
CA GLN A 179 -6.82 -2.85 -1.92
C GLN A 179 -7.16 -2.95 -0.44
N PHE A 180 -8.39 -3.34 -0.14
CA PHE A 180 -8.81 -3.70 1.21
C PHE A 180 -8.74 -5.22 1.37
N HIS A 181 -8.08 -5.69 2.42
CA HIS A 181 -8.05 -7.12 2.74
C HIS A 181 -9.36 -7.51 3.43
N PRO A 182 -10.02 -8.58 2.99
CA PRO A 182 -11.35 -8.93 3.52
C PRO A 182 -11.33 -9.45 4.96
N THR A 183 -10.23 -10.04 5.41
CA THR A 183 -10.14 -10.76 6.68
C THR A 183 -9.01 -10.22 7.56
N ALA A 184 -9.20 -9.04 8.13
CA ALA A 184 -8.41 -8.53 9.24
C ALA A 184 -9.15 -8.84 10.56
N LEU A 185 -8.41 -9.20 11.61
CA LEU A 185 -8.98 -9.49 12.93
C LEU A 185 -9.70 -8.26 13.47
N ALA A 186 -10.99 -8.39 13.77
CA ALA A 186 -11.82 -7.30 14.24
C ALA A 186 -12.00 -7.40 15.75
N ILE A 187 -11.15 -6.68 16.49
CA ILE A 187 -11.22 -6.55 17.94
C ILE A 187 -11.63 -5.11 18.26
N ASP A 188 -12.55 -4.96 19.21
CA ASP A 188 -13.04 -3.65 19.63
C ASP A 188 -11.88 -2.76 20.10
N GLY A 189 -11.85 -1.52 19.59
CA GLY A 189 -10.84 -0.54 19.93
C GLY A 189 -9.51 -0.68 19.19
N GLU A 190 -9.31 -1.72 18.36
CA GLU A 190 -8.10 -1.88 17.53
C GLU A 190 -8.34 -1.37 16.11
N GLU A 191 -7.78 -0.21 15.77
CA GLU A 191 -7.80 0.37 14.41
C GLU A 191 -6.71 -0.25 13.52
N ASN A 192 -5.55 -0.56 14.09
CA ASN A 192 -4.47 -1.29 13.40
C ASN A 192 -4.71 -2.80 13.56
N ARG A 193 -5.34 -3.40 12.56
CA ARG A 193 -5.87 -4.77 12.62
C ARG A 193 -4.85 -5.82 12.22
N PHE A 194 -4.76 -6.87 13.02
CA PHE A 194 -3.92 -8.01 12.68
C PHE A 194 -4.47 -8.77 11.47
N LEU A 195 -3.60 -9.10 10.51
CA LEU A 195 -3.97 -9.79 9.29
C LEU A 195 -4.28 -11.28 9.55
N ILE A 196 -5.51 -11.70 9.29
CA ILE A 196 -5.83 -13.13 9.14
C ILE A 196 -5.58 -13.50 7.69
N SER A 197 -4.44 -14.17 7.45
CA SER A 197 -3.95 -14.49 6.10
C SER A 197 -5.00 -15.17 5.23
N GLU A 198 -4.99 -14.82 3.97
CA GLU A 198 -5.80 -15.43 2.93
C GLU A 198 -5.60 -16.96 2.83
N ALA A 199 -4.42 -17.45 3.20
CA ALA A 199 -4.10 -18.86 3.24
C ALA A 199 -5.06 -19.66 4.14
N VAL A 200 -5.64 -19.05 5.19
CA VAL A 200 -6.65 -19.71 6.05
C VAL A 200 -7.90 -20.05 5.24
N ARG A 201 -8.35 -19.13 4.36
CA ARG A 201 -9.45 -19.41 3.41
C ARG A 201 -9.02 -20.43 2.35
N GLY A 202 -7.77 -20.36 1.90
CA GLY A 202 -7.17 -21.35 0.98
C GLY A 202 -7.12 -22.77 1.54
N GLU A 203 -7.02 -22.93 2.87
CA GLU A 203 -7.06 -24.23 3.55
C GLU A 203 -8.49 -24.69 3.88
N GLY A 204 -9.53 -23.89 3.55
CA GLY A 204 -10.92 -24.31 3.60
C GLY A 204 -11.82 -23.58 4.59
N ALA A 205 -11.30 -22.58 5.31
CA ALA A 205 -12.13 -21.77 6.22
C ALA A 205 -13.24 -21.02 5.45
N LYS A 206 -14.41 -20.84 6.11
CA LYS A 206 -15.63 -20.29 5.55
C LYS A 206 -15.98 -18.97 6.16
N LEU A 207 -16.46 -18.01 5.33
CA LEU A 207 -17.03 -16.76 5.80
C LEU A 207 -18.51 -16.98 6.17
N VAL A 208 -18.84 -16.63 7.41
CA VAL A 208 -20.17 -16.83 7.99
C VAL A 208 -20.65 -15.55 8.69
N ASP A 209 -21.98 -15.41 8.80
CA ASP A 209 -22.61 -14.39 9.64
C ASP A 209 -22.58 -14.78 11.13
N ALA A 210 -23.20 -13.98 12.00
CA ALA A 210 -23.24 -14.24 13.44
C ALA A 210 -23.98 -15.55 13.82
N ASP A 211 -24.88 -16.02 12.96
CA ASP A 211 -25.61 -17.26 13.14
C ASP A 211 -24.86 -18.49 12.57
N GLY A 212 -23.63 -18.29 12.04
CA GLY A 212 -22.82 -19.36 11.45
C GLY A 212 -23.22 -19.73 10.01
N LYS A 213 -24.03 -18.92 9.35
CA LYS A 213 -24.51 -19.19 7.99
C LYS A 213 -23.53 -18.68 6.95
N GLU A 214 -23.09 -19.57 6.05
CA GLU A 214 -22.25 -19.21 4.90
C GLU A 214 -22.99 -18.25 3.95
N PHE A 215 -22.31 -17.21 3.44
CA PHE A 215 -22.93 -16.21 2.56
C PHE A 215 -22.21 -16.02 1.22
N MET A 216 -20.93 -16.40 1.09
CA MET A 216 -20.12 -16.12 -0.11
C MET A 216 -20.68 -16.70 -1.42
N GLN A 217 -21.47 -17.77 -1.36
CA GLN A 217 -22.13 -18.36 -2.53
C GLN A 217 -23.16 -17.42 -3.20
N LYS A 218 -23.64 -16.38 -2.48
CA LYS A 218 -24.54 -15.35 -3.03
C LYS A 218 -23.78 -14.34 -3.91
N TYR A 219 -22.47 -14.23 -3.73
CA TYR A 219 -21.64 -13.17 -4.30
C TYR A 219 -20.74 -13.65 -5.44
N HIS A 220 -20.21 -14.89 -5.37
CA HIS A 220 -19.31 -15.40 -6.39
C HIS A 220 -19.23 -16.93 -6.39
N GLU A 221 -19.08 -17.54 -7.59
CA GLU A 221 -18.97 -18.99 -7.77
C GLU A 221 -17.79 -19.63 -7.04
N LYS A 222 -16.62 -18.93 -6.97
CA LYS A 222 -15.43 -19.37 -6.24
C LYS A 222 -15.51 -19.11 -4.73
N ARG A 223 -16.62 -18.58 -4.23
CA ARG A 223 -16.88 -18.30 -2.82
C ARG A 223 -15.70 -17.56 -2.16
N GLU A 224 -15.13 -18.11 -1.08
CA GLU A 224 -14.02 -17.53 -0.30
C GLU A 224 -12.71 -17.40 -1.10
N LEU A 225 -12.58 -18.08 -2.21
CA LEU A 225 -11.43 -18.00 -3.13
C LEU A 225 -11.65 -17.02 -4.30
N ALA A 226 -12.73 -16.24 -4.26
CA ALA A 226 -12.93 -15.12 -5.17
C ALA A 226 -11.82 -14.05 -5.00
N PRO A 227 -11.58 -13.17 -5.99
CA PRO A 227 -10.69 -12.02 -5.83
C PRO A 227 -10.99 -11.19 -4.59
N ARG A 228 -9.96 -10.60 -3.99
CA ARG A 228 -10.05 -9.87 -2.70
C ARG A 228 -11.09 -8.77 -2.71
N ASP A 229 -11.18 -8.01 -3.77
CA ASP A 229 -12.16 -6.93 -3.93
C ASP A 229 -13.60 -7.42 -3.83
N ILE A 230 -13.90 -8.58 -4.41
CA ILE A 230 -15.24 -9.21 -4.34
C ILE A 230 -15.54 -9.68 -2.93
N VAL A 231 -14.59 -10.37 -2.27
CA VAL A 231 -14.78 -10.86 -0.89
C VAL A 231 -14.92 -9.70 0.07
N THR A 232 -14.12 -8.64 -0.11
CA THR A 232 -14.19 -7.41 0.70
C THR A 232 -15.58 -6.75 0.61
N ARG A 233 -16.08 -6.56 -0.62
CA ARG A 233 -17.43 -6.00 -0.83
C ARG A 233 -18.53 -6.89 -0.26
N ALA A 234 -18.39 -8.21 -0.37
CA ALA A 234 -19.34 -9.15 0.22
C ALA A 234 -19.37 -9.04 1.74
N ASN A 235 -18.22 -9.06 2.39
CA ASN A 235 -18.13 -8.88 3.85
C ASN A 235 -18.74 -7.56 4.29
N TYR A 236 -18.37 -6.45 3.65
CA TYR A 236 -18.90 -5.14 3.98
C TYR A 236 -20.44 -5.08 3.80
N CYS A 237 -20.96 -5.67 2.72
CA CYS A 237 -22.40 -5.75 2.44
C CYS A 237 -23.13 -6.55 3.54
N GLU A 238 -22.61 -7.70 3.97
CA GLU A 238 -23.24 -8.49 5.03
C GLU A 238 -23.12 -7.78 6.39
N MET A 239 -22.02 -7.08 6.69
CA MET A 239 -21.88 -6.21 7.86
C MET A 239 -22.98 -5.13 7.89
N GLN A 240 -23.18 -4.42 6.77
CA GLN A 240 -24.22 -3.38 6.68
C GLN A 240 -25.65 -3.95 6.86
N LYS A 241 -25.95 -5.08 6.22
CA LYS A 241 -27.27 -5.74 6.33
C LYS A 241 -27.60 -6.19 7.75
N ASN A 242 -26.58 -6.65 8.47
CA ASN A 242 -26.75 -7.19 9.83
C ASN A 242 -26.49 -6.13 10.92
N HIS A 243 -26.23 -4.87 10.55
CA HIS A 243 -25.83 -3.79 11.47
C HIS A 243 -24.70 -4.23 12.40
N SER A 244 -23.69 -4.94 11.86
CA SER A 244 -22.54 -5.48 12.58
C SER A 244 -21.26 -4.82 12.11
N GLU A 245 -20.28 -4.69 13.00
CA GLU A 245 -18.92 -4.19 12.66
C GLU A 245 -17.99 -5.27 12.10
N ASN A 246 -18.42 -6.53 12.08
CA ASN A 246 -17.66 -7.66 11.57
C ASN A 246 -18.56 -8.76 11.00
N VAL A 247 -17.94 -9.65 10.23
CA VAL A 247 -18.40 -11.01 9.93
C VAL A 247 -17.47 -12.00 10.61
N TYR A 248 -17.66 -13.29 10.40
CA TYR A 248 -16.81 -14.30 11.03
C TYR A 248 -16.15 -15.21 10.00
N LEU A 249 -14.92 -15.63 10.33
CA LEU A 249 -14.22 -16.67 9.60
C LEU A 249 -14.25 -17.97 10.42
N ASN A 250 -14.95 -18.97 9.91
CA ASN A 250 -15.04 -20.28 10.51
C ASN A 250 -13.90 -21.17 10.01
N ALA A 251 -12.90 -21.42 10.84
CA ALA A 251 -11.78 -22.31 10.59
C ALA A 251 -11.92 -23.67 11.29
N THR A 252 -13.02 -23.92 12.03
CA THR A 252 -13.23 -25.14 12.83
C THR A 252 -13.32 -26.43 11.98
N CYS A 253 -13.59 -26.29 10.68
CA CYS A 253 -13.58 -27.40 9.72
C CYS A 253 -12.15 -27.88 9.37
N ILE A 254 -11.10 -27.13 9.74
CA ILE A 254 -9.70 -27.48 9.49
C ILE A 254 -9.15 -28.25 10.70
N ASN A 255 -8.38 -29.31 10.44
CA ASN A 255 -7.76 -30.09 11.51
C ASN A 255 -6.91 -29.21 12.44
N LYS A 256 -7.07 -29.36 13.75
CA LYS A 256 -6.41 -28.54 14.78
C LYS A 256 -4.88 -28.57 14.69
N GLU A 257 -4.28 -29.73 14.45
CA GLU A 257 -2.82 -29.87 14.31
C GLU A 257 -2.32 -29.13 13.07
N LYS A 258 -3.09 -29.21 11.97
CA LYS A 258 -2.81 -28.46 10.73
C LYS A 258 -2.90 -26.96 10.97
N LEU A 259 -3.91 -26.46 11.69
CA LEU A 259 -4.03 -25.04 12.06
C LEU A 259 -2.83 -24.57 12.86
N ALA A 260 -2.46 -25.29 13.93
CA ALA A 260 -1.35 -24.93 14.79
C ALA A 260 0.01 -24.95 14.06
N LYS A 261 0.23 -25.93 13.16
CA LYS A 261 1.47 -26.03 12.37
C LYS A 261 1.54 -24.97 11.28
N ARG A 262 0.41 -24.72 10.59
CA ARG A 262 0.38 -23.86 9.40
C ARG A 262 0.21 -22.38 9.72
N PHE A 263 -0.48 -22.05 10.80
CA PHE A 263 -0.82 -20.68 11.21
C PHE A 263 -0.47 -20.41 12.68
N PRO A 264 0.81 -20.59 13.08
CA PRO A 264 1.21 -20.46 14.48
C PRO A 264 1.05 -19.03 15.00
N THR A 265 1.34 -18.02 14.18
CA THR A 265 1.23 -16.59 14.56
C THR A 265 -0.23 -16.19 14.69
N ILE A 266 -1.08 -16.57 13.72
CA ILE A 266 -2.53 -16.30 13.76
C ILE A 266 -3.16 -16.99 14.98
N SER A 267 -2.84 -18.28 15.21
CA SER A 267 -3.36 -19.03 16.35
C SER A 267 -2.99 -18.36 17.68
N LYS A 268 -1.73 -17.93 17.82
CA LYS A 268 -1.24 -17.24 19.01
C LYS A 268 -1.97 -15.91 19.20
N LYS A 269 -2.03 -15.08 18.14
CA LYS A 269 -2.66 -13.75 18.21
C LYS A 269 -4.15 -13.84 18.56
N CYS A 270 -4.90 -14.76 17.96
CA CYS A 270 -6.30 -15.00 18.30
C CYS A 270 -6.47 -15.47 19.75
N LEU A 271 -5.58 -16.36 20.23
CA LEU A 271 -5.63 -16.84 21.59
C LEU A 271 -5.32 -15.75 22.64
N GLU A 272 -4.50 -14.74 22.31
CA GLU A 272 -4.29 -13.55 23.16
C GLU A 272 -5.59 -12.78 23.42
N HIS A 273 -6.57 -12.88 22.51
CA HIS A 273 -7.91 -12.31 22.64
C HIS A 273 -8.98 -13.35 23.07
N GLY A 274 -8.56 -14.51 23.57
CA GLY A 274 -9.46 -15.55 24.04
C GLY A 274 -10.15 -16.39 22.96
N ILE A 275 -9.69 -16.30 21.70
CA ILE A 275 -10.27 -17.00 20.54
C ILE A 275 -9.42 -18.23 20.18
N ASP A 276 -9.92 -19.45 20.43
CA ASP A 276 -9.33 -20.71 19.94
C ASP A 276 -9.84 -20.98 18.52
N ILE A 277 -9.05 -20.65 17.50
CA ILE A 277 -9.45 -20.78 16.08
C ILE A 277 -9.85 -22.19 15.64
N SER A 278 -9.56 -23.21 16.46
CA SER A 278 -10.00 -24.59 16.23
C SER A 278 -11.41 -24.87 16.74
N LYS A 279 -12.01 -23.96 17.49
CA LYS A 279 -13.33 -24.09 18.13
C LYS A 279 -14.24 -22.90 17.92
N ASP A 280 -13.65 -21.71 17.86
CA ASP A 280 -14.38 -20.44 17.84
C ASP A 280 -14.33 -19.84 16.43
N PHE A 281 -15.34 -19.06 16.09
CA PHE A 281 -15.33 -18.24 14.89
C PHE A 281 -14.44 -17.03 15.11
N ILE A 282 -13.58 -16.70 14.14
CA ILE A 282 -12.68 -15.55 14.19
C ILE A 282 -13.45 -14.32 13.71
N PRO A 283 -13.65 -13.27 14.52
CA PRO A 283 -14.27 -12.04 14.05
C PRO A 283 -13.33 -11.35 13.05
N VAL A 284 -13.82 -11.07 11.86
CA VAL A 284 -13.03 -10.46 10.78
C VAL A 284 -13.82 -9.36 10.09
N ALA A 285 -13.10 -8.32 9.67
CA ALA A 285 -13.67 -7.25 8.86
C ALA A 285 -12.65 -6.74 7.83
N PRO A 286 -13.10 -6.02 6.79
CA PRO A 286 -12.20 -5.36 5.86
C PRO A 286 -11.28 -4.34 6.53
N ALA A 287 -10.06 -4.21 5.97
CA ALA A 287 -9.10 -3.18 6.35
C ALA A 287 -8.22 -2.79 5.16
N ALA A 288 -7.77 -1.54 5.07
CA ALA A 288 -6.81 -1.10 4.07
C ALA A 288 -5.53 -1.93 4.18
N HIS A 289 -5.00 -2.37 3.03
CA HIS A 289 -3.96 -3.41 3.04
C HIS A 289 -2.82 -3.16 2.07
N TYR A 290 -3.10 -2.68 0.85
CA TYR A 290 -2.07 -2.50 -0.17
C TYR A 290 -2.45 -1.39 -1.16
N MET A 291 -1.47 -0.55 -1.52
CA MET A 291 -1.58 0.46 -2.55
C MET A 291 -1.12 -0.11 -3.90
N MET A 292 -2.00 -0.16 -4.92
CA MET A 292 -1.61 -0.58 -6.27
C MET A 292 -1.09 0.57 -7.12
N GLY A 293 -1.59 1.78 -6.88
CA GLY A 293 -1.06 3.00 -7.47
C GLY A 293 0.20 3.49 -6.75
N GLY A 294 0.70 4.66 -7.12
CA GLY A 294 1.88 5.27 -6.52
C GLY A 294 2.69 6.10 -7.49
N ILE A 295 3.97 6.22 -7.26
CA ILE A 295 4.92 6.92 -8.14
C ILE A 295 5.07 6.12 -9.43
N LYS A 296 4.74 6.73 -10.57
CA LYS A 296 4.86 6.08 -11.87
C LYS A 296 6.33 5.75 -12.18
N THR A 297 6.61 4.49 -12.48
CA THR A 297 7.96 4.04 -12.85
C THR A 297 7.95 3.15 -14.09
N ASN A 298 9.12 3.06 -14.75
CA ASN A 298 9.42 1.98 -15.68
C ASN A 298 9.95 0.74 -14.93
N ILE A 299 10.40 -0.28 -15.67
CA ILE A 299 10.95 -1.53 -15.11
C ILE A 299 12.25 -1.28 -14.34
N GLU A 300 13.06 -0.34 -14.79
CA GLU A 300 14.32 0.09 -14.19
C GLU A 300 14.09 0.97 -12.92
N GLY A 301 12.84 1.20 -12.54
CA GLY A 301 12.45 2.01 -11.38
C GLY A 301 12.58 3.52 -11.58
N GLU A 302 12.89 4.00 -12.80
CA GLU A 302 13.01 5.42 -13.08
C GLU A 302 11.66 6.12 -12.99
N THR A 303 11.64 7.27 -12.33
CA THR A 303 10.48 8.16 -12.27
C THR A 303 10.54 9.23 -13.39
N SER A 304 9.57 10.14 -13.42
CA SER A 304 9.62 11.31 -14.32
C SER A 304 10.63 12.39 -13.88
N VAL A 305 11.25 12.26 -12.71
CA VAL A 305 12.30 13.14 -12.19
C VAL A 305 13.63 12.39 -12.32
N ARG A 306 14.58 12.95 -13.06
CA ARG A 306 15.89 12.31 -13.27
C ARG A 306 16.62 12.09 -11.95
N GLY A 307 17.35 10.98 -11.80
CA GLY A 307 18.07 10.64 -10.58
C GLY A 307 17.17 10.21 -9.41
N LEU A 308 15.84 10.22 -9.60
CA LEU A 308 14.86 9.72 -8.64
C LEU A 308 14.27 8.40 -9.14
N TYR A 309 14.35 7.39 -8.29
CA TYR A 309 13.84 6.03 -8.53
C TYR A 309 12.81 5.67 -7.45
N ALA A 310 11.91 4.75 -7.78
CA ALA A 310 10.98 4.19 -6.80
C ALA A 310 10.76 2.69 -7.03
N ILE A 311 10.63 1.92 -5.94
CA ILE A 311 10.45 0.46 -5.97
C ILE A 311 9.48 0.00 -4.89
N GLY A 312 8.92 -1.20 -5.06
CA GLY A 312 7.97 -1.79 -4.13
C GLY A 312 6.65 -1.01 -4.07
N GLU A 313 5.96 -1.07 -2.95
CA GLU A 313 4.60 -0.55 -2.82
C GLU A 313 4.46 0.97 -3.00
N THR A 314 5.54 1.74 -2.85
CA THR A 314 5.49 3.19 -3.14
C THR A 314 5.46 3.50 -4.64
N ALA A 315 5.86 2.53 -5.48
CA ALA A 315 5.91 2.64 -6.94
C ALA A 315 4.65 2.08 -7.60
N SER A 316 4.25 2.66 -8.72
CA SER A 316 3.26 2.10 -9.64
C SER A 316 3.96 1.61 -10.90
N THR A 317 4.33 0.33 -10.91
CA THR A 317 5.01 -0.35 -12.02
C THR A 317 4.04 -0.84 -13.10
N GLY A 318 2.73 -0.82 -12.79
CA GLY A 318 1.69 -1.44 -13.60
C GLY A 318 1.54 -2.95 -13.42
N LEU A 319 2.29 -3.59 -12.51
CA LEU A 319 2.16 -5.04 -12.22
C LEU A 319 0.73 -5.38 -11.78
N HIS A 320 0.22 -4.64 -10.81
CA HIS A 320 -1.00 -4.98 -10.09
C HIS A 320 -2.28 -4.55 -10.77
N GLY A 321 -2.22 -3.57 -11.67
CA GLY A 321 -3.42 -3.00 -12.28
C GLY A 321 -4.44 -2.54 -11.24
N GLY A 322 -5.72 -2.81 -11.46
CA GLY A 322 -6.80 -2.39 -10.58
C GLY A 322 -6.98 -3.24 -9.30
N ASN A 323 -6.30 -4.41 -9.20
CA ASN A 323 -6.41 -5.29 -8.03
C ASN A 323 -5.26 -6.30 -7.98
N ARG A 324 -4.53 -6.33 -6.88
CA ARG A 324 -3.32 -7.13 -6.72
C ARG A 324 -3.63 -8.61 -6.50
N LEU A 325 -2.94 -9.47 -7.23
CA LEU A 325 -2.89 -10.91 -6.94
C LEU A 325 -2.11 -11.13 -5.63
N ALA A 326 -2.61 -12.01 -4.78
CA ALA A 326 -1.97 -12.34 -3.51
C ALA A 326 -0.49 -12.72 -3.70
N SER A 327 0.36 -12.39 -2.75
CA SER A 327 1.81 -12.66 -2.71
C SER A 327 2.69 -12.02 -3.79
N ASN A 328 2.12 -11.30 -4.77
CA ASN A 328 2.93 -10.59 -5.77
C ASN A 328 3.67 -9.37 -5.19
N SER A 329 3.25 -8.81 -4.06
CA SER A 329 3.90 -7.61 -3.47
C SER A 329 5.36 -7.83 -3.11
N LEU A 330 5.65 -8.88 -2.31
CA LEU A 330 7.03 -9.19 -1.93
C LEU A 330 7.89 -9.59 -3.13
N LEU A 331 7.30 -10.30 -4.10
CA LEU A 331 7.99 -10.64 -5.33
C LEU A 331 8.38 -9.39 -6.12
N GLU A 332 7.46 -8.44 -6.28
CA GLU A 332 7.73 -7.14 -6.92
C GLU A 332 8.86 -6.39 -6.20
N CYS A 333 8.77 -6.25 -4.88
CA CYS A 333 9.80 -5.56 -4.10
C CYS A 333 11.20 -6.10 -4.38
N VAL A 334 11.37 -7.44 -4.38
CA VAL A 334 12.68 -8.06 -4.57
C VAL A 334 13.15 -7.97 -6.02
N VAL A 335 12.27 -8.26 -7.00
CA VAL A 335 12.62 -8.19 -8.43
C VAL A 335 13.00 -6.77 -8.84
N CYS A 336 12.17 -5.77 -8.47
CA CYS A 336 12.45 -4.37 -8.81
C CYS A 336 13.72 -3.85 -8.12
N ALA A 337 13.99 -4.24 -6.85
CA ALA A 337 15.21 -3.86 -6.17
C ALA A 337 16.46 -4.38 -6.89
N TYR A 338 16.43 -5.63 -7.39
CA TYR A 338 17.50 -6.19 -8.20
C TYR A 338 17.67 -5.45 -9.52
N GLU A 339 16.57 -5.12 -10.19
CA GLU A 339 16.62 -4.46 -11.48
C GLU A 339 17.20 -3.06 -11.36
N VAL A 340 16.69 -2.25 -10.44
CA VAL A 340 17.24 -0.90 -10.15
C VAL A 340 18.74 -0.98 -9.83
N ALA A 341 19.13 -1.92 -8.94
CA ALA A 341 20.54 -2.08 -8.59
C ALA A 341 21.42 -2.47 -9.79
N ASN A 342 20.94 -3.33 -10.69
CA ASN A 342 21.65 -3.70 -11.90
C ASN A 342 21.69 -2.54 -12.90
N TYR A 343 20.58 -1.82 -13.09
CA TYR A 343 20.52 -0.66 -13.96
C TYR A 343 21.50 0.43 -13.51
N LEU A 344 21.49 0.80 -12.24
CA LEU A 344 22.38 1.83 -11.68
C LEU A 344 23.88 1.47 -11.88
N LYS A 345 24.24 0.19 -11.85
CA LYS A 345 25.62 -0.25 -12.15
C LYS A 345 26.03 -0.02 -13.60
N THR A 346 25.09 0.08 -14.53
CA THR A 346 25.38 0.37 -15.93
C THR A 346 25.58 1.85 -16.22
N LEU A 347 25.15 2.72 -15.27
CA LEU A 347 25.26 4.16 -15.41
C LEU A 347 26.62 4.65 -14.90
N GLU A 348 27.21 5.59 -15.62
CA GLU A 348 28.36 6.37 -15.15
C GLU A 348 27.86 7.49 -14.19
N LEU A 349 27.47 7.08 -12.97
CA LEU A 349 26.98 8.00 -11.97
C LEU A 349 28.09 9.00 -11.60
N GLN A 350 27.82 10.27 -11.85
CA GLN A 350 28.72 11.35 -11.45
C GLN A 350 28.51 11.68 -9.96
N PRO A 351 29.60 12.05 -9.25
CA PRO A 351 29.44 12.57 -7.89
C PRO A 351 28.39 13.69 -7.86
N PRO A 352 27.51 13.71 -6.86
CA PRO A 352 26.47 14.72 -6.79
C PRO A 352 27.10 16.11 -6.71
N LYS A 353 26.64 17.03 -7.57
CA LYS A 353 27.01 18.45 -7.47
C LYS A 353 26.08 19.11 -6.46
N GLN A 354 26.67 19.91 -5.58
CA GLN A 354 25.90 20.75 -4.67
C GLN A 354 25.00 21.70 -5.52
N ILE A 355 23.74 21.83 -5.11
CA ILE A 355 22.82 22.79 -5.70
C ILE A 355 23.34 24.20 -5.41
N SER A 356 23.18 25.13 -6.35
CA SER A 356 23.51 26.54 -6.15
C SER A 356 22.65 27.12 -5.03
N GLY A 357 23.27 27.46 -3.94
CA GLY A 357 22.70 27.85 -2.67
C GLY A 357 23.53 27.22 -1.58
N THR A 358 23.81 27.94 -0.52
CA THR A 358 24.58 27.33 0.56
C THR A 358 23.67 26.31 1.27
N ILE A 359 24.22 25.17 1.71
CA ILE A 359 23.55 24.25 2.65
C ILE A 359 22.85 25.07 3.75
N LYS A 360 23.49 26.16 4.17
CA LYS A 360 22.96 27.13 5.13
C LYS A 360 21.62 27.75 4.67
N ASP A 361 21.51 28.22 3.42
CA ASP A 361 20.25 28.82 2.88
C ASP A 361 19.12 27.78 2.83
N ILE A 362 19.46 26.52 2.54
CA ILE A 362 18.50 25.40 2.52
C ILE A 362 18.06 25.09 3.95
N ILE A 363 19.00 24.98 4.89
CA ILE A 363 18.72 24.67 6.30
C ILE A 363 18.05 25.86 7.00
N GLU A 364 18.39 27.11 6.66
CA GLU A 364 17.75 28.31 7.22
C GLU A 364 16.23 28.33 6.91
N LYS A 365 15.78 27.74 5.79
CA LYS A 365 14.36 27.52 5.53
C LYS A 365 13.67 26.71 6.64
N TYR A 366 14.39 25.80 7.28
CA TYR A 366 13.89 24.89 8.32
C TYR A 366 14.31 25.31 9.74
N SER A 367 15.33 26.19 9.90
CA SER A 367 15.95 26.50 11.18
C SER A 367 15.61 27.87 11.76
N ASP A 368 14.76 28.69 11.09
CA ASP A 368 14.28 29.94 11.68
C ASP A 368 13.50 29.64 12.97
N GLU A 369 14.00 30.18 14.09
CA GLU A 369 13.56 29.97 15.48
C GLU A 369 12.15 30.50 15.81
N ILE A 370 11.16 30.20 14.99
CA ILE A 370 9.77 30.34 15.45
C ILE A 370 9.43 28.99 16.09
N TYR A 371 9.65 28.87 17.39
CA TYR A 371 9.05 27.83 18.22
C TYR A 371 7.53 27.99 18.13
N LEU A 372 6.92 27.38 17.12
CA LEU A 372 5.50 27.17 17.13
C LEU A 372 5.24 26.04 18.14
N GLU A 373 4.27 26.21 19.01
CA GLU A 373 3.81 25.12 19.86
C GLU A 373 3.49 23.88 19.00
N GLU A 374 3.97 22.72 19.41
CA GLU A 374 3.65 21.47 18.74
C GLU A 374 2.13 21.27 18.73
N ILE A 375 1.56 21.06 17.56
CA ILE A 375 0.14 20.71 17.45
C ILE A 375 0.01 19.20 17.67
N ASP A 376 -0.83 18.81 18.62
CA ASP A 376 -1.26 17.41 18.69
C ASP A 376 -2.14 17.06 17.49
N VAL A 377 -1.51 16.50 16.47
CA VAL A 377 -2.19 16.06 15.23
C VAL A 377 -2.95 14.75 15.39
N SER A 378 -2.96 14.12 16.55
CA SER A 378 -3.56 12.80 16.78
C SER A 378 -5.06 12.79 16.47
N GLU A 379 -5.80 13.81 16.92
CA GLU A 379 -7.22 13.94 16.63
C GLU A 379 -7.47 14.28 15.15
N MET A 380 -6.66 15.18 14.59
CA MET A 380 -6.74 15.54 13.17
C MET A 380 -6.47 14.32 12.27
N ARG A 381 -5.49 13.48 12.64
CA ARG A 381 -5.18 12.23 11.95
C ARG A 381 -6.35 11.25 11.99
N LYS A 382 -6.98 11.06 13.16
CA LYS A 382 -8.19 10.24 13.28
C LYS A 382 -9.35 10.78 12.45
N ASN A 383 -9.51 12.10 12.41
CA ASN A 383 -10.52 12.74 11.58
C ASN A 383 -10.25 12.47 10.08
N LEU A 384 -9.01 12.65 9.61
CA LEU A 384 -8.61 12.30 8.23
C LEU A 384 -8.90 10.83 7.92
N GLN A 385 -8.54 9.91 8.83
CA GLN A 385 -8.76 8.47 8.67
C GLN A 385 -10.24 8.12 8.54
N ASN A 386 -11.12 8.76 9.32
CA ASN A 386 -12.57 8.59 9.20
C ASN A 386 -13.08 9.17 7.87
N ILE A 387 -12.65 10.37 7.48
CA ILE A 387 -13.01 11.00 6.19
C ILE A 387 -12.66 10.06 5.03
N MET A 388 -11.46 9.50 5.02
CA MET A 388 -11.00 8.60 3.96
C MET A 388 -11.73 7.25 3.97
N TRP A 389 -12.02 6.70 5.16
CA TRP A 389 -12.78 5.47 5.29
C TRP A 389 -14.20 5.61 4.74
N ASP A 390 -14.89 6.67 5.11
CA ASP A 390 -16.29 6.90 4.74
C ASP A 390 -16.42 7.40 3.28
N GLY A 391 -15.49 8.24 2.82
CA GLY A 391 -15.59 8.92 1.53
C GLY A 391 -14.90 8.21 0.36
N ALA A 392 -13.73 7.61 0.61
CA ALA A 392 -12.88 6.97 -0.39
C ALA A 392 -12.51 5.51 -0.04
N GLY A 393 -13.33 4.86 0.79
CA GLY A 393 -13.16 3.48 1.22
C GLY A 393 -13.61 2.45 0.18
N ILE A 394 -14.33 1.41 0.65
CA ILE A 394 -14.73 0.24 -0.15
C ILE A 394 -15.82 0.58 -1.17
N TYR A 395 -16.82 1.36 -0.77
CA TYR A 395 -17.90 1.86 -1.63
C TYR A 395 -17.75 3.38 -1.77
N ARG A 396 -17.80 3.86 -3.00
CA ARG A 396 -17.58 5.27 -3.35
C ARG A 396 -18.73 5.78 -4.22
N SER A 397 -19.04 7.06 -4.14
CA SER A 397 -19.93 7.77 -5.04
C SER A 397 -19.39 9.16 -5.30
N GLU A 398 -19.89 9.87 -6.28
CA GLU A 398 -19.52 11.27 -6.51
C GLU A 398 -19.81 12.13 -5.28
N GLU A 399 -20.96 11.88 -4.61
CA GLU A 399 -21.36 12.59 -3.40
C GLU A 399 -20.37 12.34 -2.25
N THR A 400 -20.05 11.07 -1.93
CA THR A 400 -19.14 10.74 -0.83
C THR A 400 -17.73 11.23 -1.06
N LEU A 401 -17.24 11.15 -2.30
CA LEU A 401 -15.91 11.62 -2.69
C LEU A 401 -15.81 13.15 -2.64
N LYS A 402 -16.82 13.90 -3.12
CA LYS A 402 -16.84 15.37 -3.04
C LYS A 402 -16.91 15.85 -1.59
N ASN A 403 -17.75 15.23 -0.76
CA ASN A 403 -17.84 15.56 0.66
C ASN A 403 -16.49 15.31 1.37
N ALA A 404 -15.82 14.19 1.06
CA ALA A 404 -14.50 13.91 1.61
C ALA A 404 -13.46 14.95 1.13
N PHE A 405 -13.49 15.35 -0.14
CA PHE A 405 -12.61 16.38 -0.67
C PHE A 405 -12.77 17.71 0.09
N GLU A 406 -14.01 18.17 0.29
CA GLU A 406 -14.30 19.41 1.02
C GLU A 406 -13.78 19.36 2.48
N LYS A 407 -14.01 18.23 3.16
CA LYS A 407 -13.53 18.02 4.52
C LYS A 407 -12.00 18.02 4.61
N ILE A 408 -11.30 17.45 3.62
CA ILE A 408 -9.83 17.46 3.58
C ILE A 408 -9.32 18.87 3.32
N GLU A 409 -9.92 19.63 2.42
CA GLU A 409 -9.57 21.03 2.18
C GLU A 409 -9.73 21.86 3.49
N GLN A 410 -10.82 21.64 4.23
CA GLN A 410 -10.99 22.29 5.53
C GLN A 410 -9.92 21.86 6.54
N LEU A 411 -9.64 20.56 6.64
CA LEU A 411 -8.63 20.02 7.54
C LEU A 411 -7.22 20.57 7.25
N LYS A 412 -6.91 20.83 5.97
CA LYS A 412 -5.67 21.51 5.56
C LYS A 412 -5.63 22.97 6.03
N LEU A 413 -6.76 23.67 5.95
CA LEU A 413 -6.84 25.05 6.46
C LEU A 413 -6.68 25.09 7.99
N ASP A 414 -7.28 24.14 8.69
CA ASP A 414 -7.18 24.02 10.15
C ASP A 414 -5.76 23.67 10.59
N PHE A 415 -5.05 22.83 9.81
CA PHE A 415 -3.65 22.47 10.05
C PHE A 415 -2.68 23.59 9.73
N HIS A 416 -3.02 24.61 9.00
CA HIS A 416 -2.27 25.76 8.52
C HIS A 416 -0.88 25.98 9.18
N ARG A 417 0.10 25.21 8.76
CA ARG A 417 1.47 25.25 9.26
C ARG A 417 2.45 25.59 8.13
N THR A 418 3.45 26.37 8.47
CA THR A 418 4.61 26.59 7.59
C THR A 418 5.48 25.33 7.60
N ASP A 419 6.35 25.15 6.60
CA ASP A 419 7.29 24.04 6.51
C ASP A 419 8.43 24.11 7.55
N LYS A 420 8.39 25.08 8.46
CA LYS A 420 9.42 25.35 9.46
C LYS A 420 9.07 24.67 10.78
N CYS A 421 10.07 23.99 11.36
CA CYS A 421 10.01 23.40 12.70
C CYS A 421 8.82 22.45 12.93
N LEU A 422 8.52 21.57 11.96
CA LEU A 422 7.54 20.52 12.14
C LEU A 422 8.13 19.33 12.90
N SER A 423 7.36 18.74 13.82
CA SER A 423 7.65 17.44 14.39
C SER A 423 7.47 16.32 13.36
N LYS A 424 7.98 15.12 13.65
CA LYS A 424 7.79 13.93 12.81
C LYS A 424 6.29 13.68 12.52
N SER A 425 5.44 13.76 13.55
CA SER A 425 4.00 13.53 13.43
C SER A 425 3.30 14.57 12.55
N GLU A 426 3.75 15.82 12.58
CA GLU A 426 3.23 16.89 11.72
C GLU A 426 3.68 16.71 10.27
N TYR A 427 4.94 16.29 10.01
CA TYR A 427 5.40 15.94 8.65
C TYR A 427 4.61 14.77 8.07
N GLU A 428 4.44 13.68 8.82
CA GLU A 428 3.62 12.55 8.40
C GLU A 428 2.19 12.97 8.08
N PHE A 429 1.57 13.80 8.94
CA PHE A 429 0.21 14.28 8.74
C PHE A 429 0.08 15.16 7.49
N LYS A 430 1.01 16.06 7.26
CA LYS A 430 1.09 16.89 6.04
C LYS A 430 1.16 16.02 4.79
N ASN A 431 1.98 14.99 4.80
CA ASN A 431 2.11 14.05 3.69
C ASN A 431 0.83 13.25 3.48
N MET A 432 0.19 12.79 4.57
CA MET A 432 -1.11 12.09 4.51
C MET A 432 -2.19 12.97 3.87
N LEU A 433 -2.27 14.27 4.17
CA LEU A 433 -3.21 15.19 3.53
C LEU A 433 -2.97 15.29 2.02
N THR A 434 -1.70 15.38 1.58
CA THR A 434 -1.32 15.41 0.16
C THR A 434 -1.74 14.12 -0.54
N VAL A 435 -1.47 12.96 0.07
CA VAL A 435 -1.86 11.65 -0.51
C VAL A 435 -3.37 11.48 -0.56
N ALA A 436 -4.10 11.94 0.46
CA ALA A 436 -5.56 11.89 0.49
C ALA A 436 -6.19 12.67 -0.68
N GLU A 437 -5.68 13.87 -0.97
CA GLU A 437 -6.12 14.67 -2.13
C GLU A 437 -5.89 13.92 -3.45
N MET A 438 -4.72 13.28 -3.61
CA MET A 438 -4.40 12.50 -4.81
C MET A 438 -5.36 11.32 -4.99
N VAL A 439 -5.63 10.56 -3.92
CA VAL A 439 -6.55 9.40 -3.94
C VAL A 439 -7.96 9.84 -4.31
N ILE A 440 -8.49 10.87 -3.65
CA ILE A 440 -9.86 11.34 -3.89
C ILE A 440 -10.00 11.93 -5.29
N THR A 441 -9.05 12.76 -5.73
CA THR A 441 -9.11 13.38 -7.07
C THR A 441 -9.08 12.33 -8.17
N SER A 442 -8.22 11.31 -8.04
CA SER A 442 -8.15 10.19 -8.98
C SER A 442 -9.47 9.38 -8.97
N ALA A 443 -10.02 9.11 -7.78
CA ALA A 443 -11.29 8.39 -7.64
C ALA A 443 -12.50 9.13 -8.21
N ILE A 444 -12.55 10.46 -8.13
CA ILE A 444 -13.60 11.29 -8.74
C ILE A 444 -13.50 11.22 -10.29
N LYS A 445 -12.28 11.26 -10.81
CA LYS A 445 -12.04 11.23 -12.28
C LYS A 445 -12.39 9.88 -12.91
N ARG A 446 -12.20 8.77 -12.20
CA ARG A 446 -12.53 7.44 -12.70
C ARG A 446 -14.04 7.16 -12.54
N LYS A 447 -14.79 7.33 -13.63
CA LYS A 447 -16.23 7.10 -13.69
C LYS A 447 -16.56 5.69 -14.19
N GLU A 448 -16.09 4.70 -13.48
CA GLU A 448 -16.35 3.25 -13.68
C GLU A 448 -16.12 2.49 -12.38
N SER A 449 -16.49 1.22 -12.34
CA SER A 449 -16.06 0.27 -11.31
C SER A 449 -15.09 -0.73 -11.91
N ARG A 450 -13.88 -0.85 -11.30
CA ARG A 450 -12.82 -1.75 -11.78
C ARG A 450 -11.94 -2.19 -10.60
N GLY A 451 -11.76 -3.50 -10.42
CA GLY A 451 -10.93 -4.03 -9.33
C GLY A 451 -11.34 -3.50 -7.96
N ALA A 452 -10.38 -2.93 -7.22
CA ALA A 452 -10.60 -2.36 -5.90
C ALA A 452 -11.35 -1.02 -5.91
N HIS A 453 -11.43 -0.32 -7.04
CA HIS A 453 -12.20 0.91 -7.16
C HIS A 453 -13.65 0.60 -7.52
N PHE A 454 -14.57 0.75 -6.57
CA PHE A 454 -16.00 0.50 -6.78
C PHE A 454 -16.82 1.77 -6.56
N ARG A 455 -17.54 2.18 -7.60
CA ARG A 455 -18.43 3.33 -7.65
C ARG A 455 -19.89 2.87 -7.65
N THR A 456 -20.67 3.28 -6.67
CA THR A 456 -22.11 2.94 -6.59
C THR A 456 -22.95 3.66 -7.66
N ASP A 457 -22.45 4.79 -8.14
CA ASP A 457 -23.04 5.61 -9.20
C ASP A 457 -22.52 5.26 -10.61
N PHE A 458 -21.43 4.48 -10.72
CA PHE A 458 -20.85 3.97 -11.97
C PHE A 458 -20.44 2.51 -11.80
N THR A 459 -21.42 1.61 -11.66
CA THR A 459 -21.21 0.19 -11.32
C THR A 459 -20.59 -0.65 -12.43
N GLN A 460 -20.62 -0.17 -13.68
CA GLN A 460 -20.10 -0.89 -14.84
C GLN A 460 -18.59 -0.64 -14.99
N THR A 461 -17.90 -1.62 -15.55
CA THR A 461 -16.53 -1.51 -16.01
C THR A 461 -16.53 -1.09 -17.48
N ASN A 462 -15.75 -0.08 -17.85
CA ASN A 462 -15.61 0.36 -19.23
C ASN A 462 -14.79 -0.65 -20.05
N ASP A 463 -15.14 -0.81 -21.34
CA ASP A 463 -14.42 -1.73 -22.24
C ASP A 463 -12.95 -1.31 -22.43
N MET A 464 -12.71 0.01 -22.58
CA MET A 464 -11.35 0.56 -22.63
C MET A 464 -10.83 0.85 -21.23
N SER A 465 -9.68 0.29 -20.92
CA SER A 465 -8.95 0.58 -19.68
C SER A 465 -7.85 1.60 -19.95
N PHE A 466 -7.62 2.47 -18.97
CA PHE A 466 -6.51 3.44 -19.00
C PHE A 466 -6.00 3.68 -17.59
N HIS A 467 -4.69 3.93 -17.48
CA HIS A 467 -4.08 4.38 -16.24
C HIS A 467 -4.44 5.85 -15.98
N SER A 468 -4.84 6.17 -14.77
CA SER A 468 -4.97 7.55 -14.35
C SER A 468 -3.59 8.12 -14.02
N CYS A 469 -3.26 9.29 -14.54
CA CYS A 469 -2.03 9.99 -14.20
C CYS A 469 -2.35 11.33 -13.55
N LEU A 470 -1.55 11.69 -12.52
CA LEU A 470 -1.69 12.92 -11.77
C LEU A 470 -0.34 13.62 -11.67
N THR A 471 -0.33 14.93 -11.99
CA THR A 471 0.79 15.86 -11.79
C THR A 471 0.34 16.98 -10.86
N ARG A 472 1.27 17.79 -10.34
CA ARG A 472 0.93 18.97 -9.53
C ARG A 472 -0.04 19.90 -10.26
N THR A 473 0.24 20.24 -11.52
CA THR A 473 -0.65 21.08 -12.33
C THR A 473 -2.03 20.45 -12.49
N SER A 474 -2.13 19.17 -12.86
CA SER A 474 -3.40 18.50 -13.05
C SER A 474 -4.21 18.30 -11.76
N LEU A 475 -3.55 18.28 -10.60
CA LEU A 475 -4.22 18.27 -9.30
C LEU A 475 -4.85 19.65 -9.03
N GLU A 476 -4.09 20.74 -9.19
CA GLU A 476 -4.60 22.10 -8.97
C GLU A 476 -5.74 22.46 -9.91
N ASP A 477 -5.65 22.10 -11.20
CA ASP A 477 -6.76 22.26 -12.16
C ASP A 477 -8.02 21.50 -11.73
N SER A 478 -7.85 20.30 -11.18
CA SER A 478 -8.98 19.48 -10.68
C SER A 478 -9.61 20.09 -9.44
N LYS A 479 -8.80 20.61 -8.52
CA LYS A 479 -9.27 21.29 -7.31
C LYS A 479 -10.04 22.58 -7.66
N ALA A 480 -9.53 23.36 -8.61
CA ALA A 480 -10.22 24.56 -9.11
C ALA A 480 -11.59 24.20 -9.71
N PHE A 481 -11.66 23.15 -10.51
CA PHE A 481 -12.91 22.66 -11.09
C PHE A 481 -13.92 22.22 -10.02
N LEU A 482 -13.50 21.46 -9.01
CA LEU A 482 -14.36 20.99 -7.93
C LEU A 482 -14.88 22.13 -7.06
N ARG A 483 -14.03 23.12 -6.74
CA ARG A 483 -14.42 24.32 -5.98
C ARG A 483 -15.46 25.16 -6.74
N ASN A 484 -15.31 25.32 -8.05
CA ASN A 484 -16.25 26.08 -8.88
C ASN A 484 -17.64 25.43 -8.96
N GLN A 485 -17.71 24.09 -9.09
CA GLN A 485 -19.00 23.39 -9.08
C GLN A 485 -19.75 23.56 -7.75
N ASN A 486 -19.04 23.64 -6.64
CA ASN A 486 -19.64 23.82 -5.32
C ASN A 486 -20.16 25.26 -5.13
N SER A 487 -19.47 26.28 -5.66
CA SER A 487 -19.95 27.67 -5.60
C SER A 487 -21.26 27.89 -6.38
N GLU A 488 -21.47 27.19 -7.49
CA GLU A 488 -22.73 27.20 -8.23
C GLU A 488 -23.89 26.54 -7.43
N ILE A 489 -23.63 25.41 -6.74
CA ILE A 489 -24.63 24.71 -5.93
C ILE A 489 -25.06 25.55 -4.70
N VAL A 490 -24.12 26.25 -4.07
CA VAL A 490 -24.40 27.15 -2.94
C VAL A 490 -25.25 28.33 -3.38
N SER A 491 -24.95 28.93 -4.56
CA SER A 491 -25.76 30.03 -5.11
C SER A 491 -27.19 29.64 -5.42
N TYR A 492 -27.44 28.40 -5.89
CA TYR A 492 -28.80 27.87 -6.12
C TYR A 492 -29.58 27.54 -4.83
N ARG A 493 -28.91 27.22 -3.73
CA ARG A 493 -29.56 26.96 -2.42
C ARG A 493 -29.92 28.25 -1.67
N GLN A 494 -29.28 29.37 -1.97
CA GLN A 494 -29.64 30.67 -1.37
C GLN A 494 -30.80 31.38 -2.08
N ILE A 495 -31.24 30.86 -3.24
CA ILE A 495 -32.34 31.44 -4.04
C ILE A 495 -33.67 30.65 -3.82
N ARG A 496 -33.69 29.66 -2.93
CA ARG A 496 -34.91 28.99 -2.47
C ARG A 496 -35.13 29.23 -1.00
#